data_9a041f02a8c6403cb730b6b8aecb27b8
#
_entry.id   9a041f02a8c6403cb730b6b8aecb27b8
#
_cell.length_a   1.000
_cell.length_b   1.000
_cell.length_c   1.000
_cell.angle_alpha   90.00
_cell.angle_beta   90.00
_cell.angle_gamma   90.00
#
_symmetry.space_group_name_H-M   'P 1'
#
loop_
_entity.id
_entity.type
_entity.pdbx_description
1 polymer ?
#
loop_
_entity_poly.entity_id
_entity_poly.type
_entity_poly.pdbx_seq_one_letter_code
_entity_poly.pdbx_strand_id
1 'polypeptide(L)'
;MTTSEDRNAACGRLSSGVQGLDEVLLGGLNPNRIYLLEGDPGTGKTTLALQFMLEGVRAGEKCLYITLSETAEELRSVARSHGWSLDGVTIFELTPPEANFAEDQYYTLLHPSEVELSETIKLILDRIEELQPDRVAFDSLAEIRLLAQDPLRYRRQVLALKQFFAGRSSTALLLDDLTSRSHELQVHSITHGVIVLERFVREYGAARRRIQVTKMRGADFRGGWHDVVITTGGLLVFPRLSVEESDDAVVAGAMVSSGVPALDTLLGDGVLRGTSMLLVGPAGAGKSSLSTQYALAALERGESAAIYTFDEARNTLIERSTGLGMHLQPHLKSGRLVIEGVNAAELSPGHFAYRVRERVEQNPRGVVVIDSLNSYLNAMPAEQFLVMQMHELLAYLNRKGMLSILVMAQQGLIGQMHSPIDLSYLTDTVVLLRYFEFHGAVKKAISVIKKRSGAHEETIREFRLGGDGIVVGPALSAFQGILTGVPTYTGDAGPLSGKDGQLARQ
;
A
#
# COMPACT_ATOMS: atom_id res chain seq x y z
N MET A 1 -19.92 -20.40 3.12
CA MET A 1 -18.77 -19.47 3.05
C MET A 1 -17.50 -20.30 3.10
N THR A 2 -16.92 -20.57 1.95
CA THR A 2 -15.62 -21.28 1.85
C THR A 2 -14.53 -20.27 2.12
N THR A 3 -13.65 -20.57 3.07
CA THR A 3 -12.48 -19.74 3.41
C THR A 3 -11.50 -19.66 2.23
N SER A 4 -10.59 -18.70 2.23
CA SER A 4 -9.56 -18.56 1.18
C SER A 4 -8.70 -19.83 1.05
N GLU A 5 -8.53 -20.58 2.14
CA GLU A 5 -7.84 -21.88 2.16
C GLU A 5 -8.61 -22.96 1.41
N ASP A 6 -9.94 -22.99 1.50
CA ASP A 6 -10.78 -23.94 0.75
C ASP A 6 -10.78 -23.68 -0.78
N ARG A 7 -10.62 -22.43 -1.21
CA ARG A 7 -10.47 -22.10 -2.65
C ARG A 7 -9.10 -22.52 -3.20
N ASN A 8 -8.05 -22.46 -2.41
CA ASN A 8 -6.71 -22.92 -2.81
C ASN A 8 -6.65 -24.46 -2.95
N ALA A 9 -7.31 -25.20 -2.08
CA ALA A 9 -7.38 -26.65 -2.15
C ALA A 9 -8.16 -27.17 -3.38
N ALA A 10 -9.12 -26.40 -3.90
CA ALA A 10 -9.96 -26.80 -5.02
C ALA A 10 -9.31 -26.66 -6.42
N CYS A 11 -8.17 -25.94 -6.55
CA CYS A 11 -7.60 -25.59 -7.86
C CYS A 11 -6.19 -26.12 -8.12
N GLY A 12 -5.52 -26.76 -7.16
CA GLY A 12 -4.15 -27.28 -7.33
C GLY A 12 -3.12 -26.19 -7.68
N ARG A 13 -3.27 -24.98 -7.12
CA ARG A 13 -2.34 -23.87 -7.33
C ARG A 13 -1.06 -24.04 -6.52
N LEU A 14 0.04 -23.58 -7.10
CA LEU A 14 1.37 -23.63 -6.50
C LEU A 14 1.66 -22.28 -5.83
N SER A 15 1.96 -22.30 -4.53
CA SER A 15 2.36 -21.07 -3.80
C SER A 15 3.68 -20.52 -4.35
N SER A 16 3.75 -19.22 -4.52
CA SER A 16 4.96 -18.51 -4.90
C SER A 16 5.98 -18.39 -3.75
N GLY A 17 5.55 -18.57 -2.51
CA GLY A 17 6.35 -18.31 -1.31
C GLY A 17 6.58 -16.82 -1.03
N VAL A 18 5.95 -15.94 -1.81
CA VAL A 18 6.09 -14.48 -1.68
C VAL A 18 4.81 -13.92 -1.10
N GLN A 19 4.90 -13.37 0.10
CA GLN A 19 3.75 -12.78 0.79
C GLN A 19 3.07 -11.72 -0.08
N GLY A 20 1.76 -11.84 -0.28
CA GLY A 20 0.93 -10.95 -1.09
C GLY A 20 0.95 -11.26 -2.59
N LEU A 21 1.95 -11.97 -3.13
CA LEU A 21 1.98 -12.31 -4.56
C LEU A 21 0.89 -13.35 -4.90
N ASP A 22 0.67 -14.33 -4.05
CA ASP A 22 -0.38 -15.33 -4.27
C ASP A 22 -1.78 -14.70 -4.25
N GLU A 23 -1.98 -13.61 -3.52
CA GLU A 23 -3.22 -12.80 -3.57
C GLU A 23 -3.37 -12.10 -4.93
N VAL A 24 -2.28 -11.56 -5.50
CA VAL A 24 -2.28 -10.99 -6.86
C VAL A 24 -2.59 -12.05 -7.89
N LEU A 25 -2.06 -13.27 -7.71
CA LEU A 25 -2.25 -14.42 -8.59
C LEU A 25 -3.56 -15.17 -8.35
N LEU A 26 -4.42 -14.68 -7.45
CA LEU A 26 -5.69 -15.31 -7.05
C LEU A 26 -5.51 -16.78 -6.63
N GLY A 27 -4.49 -17.03 -5.80
CA GLY A 27 -4.21 -18.33 -5.19
C GLY A 27 -2.88 -18.97 -5.59
N GLY A 28 -2.04 -18.30 -6.38
CA GLY A 28 -0.72 -18.77 -6.76
C GLY A 28 -0.57 -19.13 -8.25
N LEU A 29 0.52 -19.83 -8.59
CA LEU A 29 0.89 -20.21 -9.94
C LEU A 29 0.18 -21.51 -10.37
N ASN A 30 -0.13 -21.65 -11.66
CA ASN A 30 -0.56 -22.95 -12.19
C ASN A 30 0.65 -23.89 -12.25
N PRO A 31 0.56 -25.13 -11.75
CA PRO A 31 1.66 -26.09 -11.81
C PRO A 31 1.99 -26.50 -13.25
N ASN A 32 3.21 -27.01 -13.45
CA ASN A 32 3.69 -27.56 -14.72
C ASN A 32 3.64 -26.52 -15.86
N ARG A 33 4.03 -25.30 -15.55
CA ARG A 33 4.04 -24.16 -16.49
C ARG A 33 5.35 -23.40 -16.41
N ILE A 34 5.62 -22.61 -17.45
CA ILE A 34 6.78 -21.74 -17.53
C ILE A 34 6.31 -20.32 -17.33
N TYR A 35 6.94 -19.63 -16.38
CA TYR A 35 6.73 -18.23 -16.04
C TYR A 35 7.99 -17.44 -16.34
N LEU A 36 7.80 -16.22 -16.82
CA LEU A 36 8.86 -15.26 -17.06
C LEU A 36 8.82 -14.20 -15.95
N LEU A 37 9.96 -13.94 -15.35
CA LEU A 37 10.17 -12.89 -14.36
C LEU A 37 11.14 -11.88 -14.93
N GLU A 38 10.64 -10.73 -15.30
CA GLU A 38 11.41 -9.66 -15.93
C GLU A 38 11.62 -8.48 -15.01
N GLY A 39 12.73 -7.78 -15.20
CA GLY A 39 13.01 -6.52 -14.50
C GLY A 39 14.46 -6.12 -14.64
N ASP A 40 14.74 -4.83 -14.42
CA ASP A 40 16.10 -4.31 -14.41
C ASP A 40 16.93 -4.90 -13.25
N PRO A 41 18.27 -4.82 -13.31
CA PRO A 41 19.12 -5.21 -12.19
C PRO A 41 18.74 -4.51 -10.88
N GLY A 42 18.70 -5.26 -9.78
CA GLY A 42 18.34 -4.74 -8.44
C GLY A 42 16.84 -4.56 -8.20
N THR A 43 15.96 -5.06 -9.05
CA THR A 43 14.50 -5.08 -8.83
C THR A 43 14.06 -6.13 -7.82
N GLY A 44 14.85 -7.21 -7.63
CA GLY A 44 14.56 -8.29 -6.68
C GLY A 44 14.18 -9.63 -7.34
N LYS A 45 14.54 -9.85 -8.61
CA LYS A 45 14.26 -11.10 -9.32
C LYS A 45 14.84 -12.33 -8.62
N THR A 46 16.15 -12.29 -8.31
CA THR A 46 16.86 -13.37 -7.59
C THR A 46 16.23 -13.60 -6.21
N THR A 47 15.87 -12.56 -5.46
CA THR A 47 15.20 -12.68 -4.16
C THR A 47 13.84 -13.40 -4.30
N LEU A 48 13.03 -13.01 -5.28
CA LEU A 48 11.74 -13.69 -5.55
C LEU A 48 11.94 -15.15 -5.95
N ALA A 49 12.92 -15.44 -6.83
CA ALA A 49 13.21 -16.80 -7.26
C ALA A 49 13.68 -17.68 -6.08
N LEU A 50 14.52 -17.15 -5.19
CA LEU A 50 14.93 -17.88 -3.98
C LEU A 50 13.74 -18.16 -3.05
N GLN A 51 12.81 -17.22 -2.86
CA GLN A 51 11.59 -17.47 -2.08
C GLN A 51 10.73 -18.58 -2.72
N PHE A 52 10.61 -18.56 -4.05
CA PHE A 52 9.89 -19.60 -4.78
C PHE A 52 10.54 -20.99 -4.61
N MET A 53 11.87 -21.08 -4.60
CA MET A 53 12.58 -22.33 -4.32
C MET A 53 12.38 -22.79 -2.87
N LEU A 54 12.56 -21.89 -1.91
CA LEU A 54 12.42 -22.20 -0.48
C LEU A 54 11.00 -22.66 -0.11
N GLU A 55 9.99 -22.13 -0.79
CA GLU A 55 8.62 -22.60 -0.61
C GLU A 55 8.44 -24.03 -1.11
N GLY A 56 9.07 -24.37 -2.24
CA GLY A 56 9.11 -25.74 -2.73
C GLY A 56 9.78 -26.71 -1.75
N VAL A 57 10.91 -26.30 -1.17
CA VAL A 57 11.59 -27.11 -0.13
C VAL A 57 10.67 -27.33 1.08
N ARG A 58 9.95 -26.31 1.54
CA ARG A 58 8.96 -26.42 2.63
C ARG A 58 7.82 -27.39 2.29
N ALA A 59 7.42 -27.42 1.02
CA ALA A 59 6.40 -28.34 0.51
C ALA A 59 6.93 -29.77 0.28
N GLY A 60 8.23 -30.03 0.49
CA GLY A 60 8.87 -31.34 0.22
C GLY A 60 9.16 -31.60 -1.26
N GLU A 61 9.14 -30.56 -2.10
CA GLU A 61 9.37 -30.62 -3.53
C GLU A 61 10.88 -30.56 -3.85
N LYS A 62 11.27 -31.17 -4.94
CA LYS A 62 12.65 -31.08 -5.46
C LYS A 62 12.84 -29.73 -6.16
N CYS A 63 13.79 -28.95 -5.71
CA CYS A 63 14.04 -27.60 -6.19
C CYS A 63 15.42 -27.51 -6.84
N LEU A 64 15.47 -27.02 -8.10
CA LEU A 64 16.69 -26.82 -8.88
C LEU A 64 16.83 -25.34 -9.25
N TYR A 65 17.89 -24.70 -8.77
CA TYR A 65 18.28 -23.36 -9.18
C TYR A 65 19.46 -23.45 -10.16
N ILE A 66 19.27 -22.98 -11.38
CA ILE A 66 20.29 -22.94 -12.43
C ILE A 66 20.76 -21.50 -12.54
N THR A 67 22.05 -21.28 -12.35
CA THR A 67 22.68 -19.97 -12.50
C THR A 67 23.74 -19.97 -13.58
N LEU A 68 23.73 -18.91 -14.40
CA LEU A 68 24.69 -18.65 -15.46
C LEU A 68 25.55 -17.41 -15.19
N SER A 69 25.14 -16.58 -14.23
CA SER A 69 25.77 -15.29 -13.95
C SER A 69 26.30 -15.15 -12.53
N GLU A 70 25.67 -15.81 -11.56
CA GLU A 70 26.05 -15.73 -10.15
C GLU A 70 26.64 -17.08 -9.68
N THR A 71 27.59 -17.05 -8.78
CA THR A 71 28.13 -18.27 -8.17
C THR A 71 27.17 -18.80 -7.09
N ALA A 72 27.28 -20.07 -6.77
CA ALA A 72 26.51 -20.67 -5.68
C ALA A 72 26.79 -20.01 -4.32
N GLU A 73 28.02 -19.51 -4.11
CA GLU A 73 28.36 -18.80 -2.86
C GLU A 73 27.72 -17.41 -2.80
N GLU A 74 27.64 -16.69 -3.92
CA GLU A 74 26.92 -15.42 -3.99
C GLU A 74 25.44 -15.61 -3.69
N LEU A 75 24.79 -16.61 -4.28
CA LEU A 75 23.38 -16.97 -3.99
C LEU A 75 23.18 -17.31 -2.50
N ARG A 76 24.10 -18.07 -1.89
CA ARG A 76 24.05 -18.35 -0.45
C ARG A 76 24.26 -17.09 0.38
N SER A 77 25.11 -16.17 -0.07
CA SER A 77 25.32 -14.87 0.59
C SER A 77 24.06 -14.01 0.55
N VAL A 78 23.39 -13.95 -0.61
CA VAL A 78 22.08 -13.26 -0.75
C VAL A 78 21.06 -13.90 0.20
N ALA A 79 20.96 -15.23 0.23
CA ALA A 79 20.02 -15.91 1.13
C ALA A 79 20.31 -15.59 2.60
N ARG A 80 21.57 -15.64 3.03
CA ARG A 80 21.97 -15.27 4.40
C ARG A 80 21.60 -13.84 4.77
N SER A 81 21.69 -12.90 3.83
CA SER A 81 21.28 -11.51 4.08
C SER A 81 19.78 -11.36 4.39
N HIS A 82 18.98 -12.30 3.94
CA HIS A 82 17.54 -12.40 4.26
C HIS A 82 17.25 -13.33 5.44
N GLY A 83 18.27 -13.93 6.07
CA GLY A 83 18.10 -14.88 7.16
C GLY A 83 17.67 -16.28 6.69
N TRP A 84 17.94 -16.64 5.44
CA TRP A 84 17.57 -17.94 4.85
C TRP A 84 18.76 -18.89 4.75
N SER A 85 18.46 -20.21 4.88
CA SER A 85 19.34 -21.28 4.39
C SER A 85 18.79 -21.79 3.06
N LEU A 86 19.70 -22.13 2.14
CA LEU A 86 19.37 -22.82 0.88
C LEU A 86 19.50 -24.33 0.97
N ASP A 87 19.51 -24.88 2.19
CA ASP A 87 19.50 -26.34 2.38
C ASP A 87 18.24 -26.94 1.74
N GLY A 88 18.44 -27.97 0.91
CA GLY A 88 17.36 -28.58 0.13
C GLY A 88 17.15 -27.98 -1.27
N VAL A 89 17.79 -26.83 -1.61
CA VAL A 89 17.82 -26.32 -2.98
C VAL A 89 19.08 -26.81 -3.66
N THR A 90 18.94 -27.57 -4.74
CA THR A 90 20.07 -27.94 -5.59
C THR A 90 20.45 -26.74 -6.45
N ILE A 91 21.67 -26.25 -6.30
CA ILE A 91 22.20 -25.15 -7.13
C ILE A 91 23.08 -25.79 -8.21
N PHE A 92 22.78 -25.49 -9.46
CA PHE A 92 23.57 -25.90 -10.62
C PHE A 92 24.21 -24.64 -11.23
N GLU A 93 25.50 -24.47 -10.95
CA GLU A 93 26.32 -23.36 -11.43
C GLU A 93 26.94 -23.75 -12.77
N LEU A 94 26.63 -22.98 -13.79
CA LEU A 94 27.22 -23.05 -15.10
C LEU A 94 28.12 -21.83 -15.29
N THR A 95 29.31 -21.90 -14.73
CA THR A 95 30.35 -20.93 -15.06
C THR A 95 30.82 -21.24 -16.48
N PRO A 96 30.88 -20.25 -17.40
CA PRO A 96 31.57 -20.45 -18.67
C PRO A 96 32.93 -21.00 -18.35
N PRO A 97 33.40 -22.04 -19.03
CA PRO A 97 34.75 -22.53 -18.80
C PRO A 97 35.68 -21.32 -18.91
N GLU A 98 36.46 -21.06 -17.86
CA GLU A 98 37.54 -20.09 -17.93
C GLU A 98 38.21 -20.34 -19.24
N ALA A 99 38.21 -19.36 -20.13
CA ALA A 99 38.75 -19.50 -21.45
C ALA A 99 40.21 -19.94 -21.26
N ASN A 100 40.45 -21.24 -21.28
CA ASN A 100 41.75 -21.74 -21.57
C ASN A 100 42.05 -21.24 -22.99
N PHE A 101 42.72 -20.06 -23.06
CA PHE A 101 43.34 -19.55 -24.27
C PHE A 101 44.46 -20.53 -24.69
N ALA A 102 44.12 -21.75 -24.88
CA ALA A 102 44.91 -22.68 -25.64
C ALA A 102 44.58 -22.40 -27.11
N GLU A 103 45.42 -21.55 -27.70
CA GLU A 103 45.55 -21.47 -29.14
C GLU A 103 45.82 -22.89 -29.66
N ASP A 104 44.80 -23.57 -30.07
CA ASP A 104 44.89 -24.63 -31.12
C ASP A 104 43.59 -25.47 -31.09
N GLN A 105 43.01 -25.53 -32.26
CA GLN A 105 41.91 -26.37 -32.70
C GLN A 105 40.53 -25.73 -32.68
N TYR A 106 40.05 -25.38 -33.87
CA TYR A 106 38.87 -26.05 -34.48
C TYR A 106 38.50 -25.36 -35.79
N TYR A 107 38.88 -25.93 -36.89
CA TYR A 107 38.17 -25.76 -38.16
C TYR A 107 36.83 -26.50 -38.04
N THR A 108 35.87 -25.92 -37.35
CA THR A 108 34.48 -26.35 -37.40
C THR A 108 33.69 -25.40 -38.29
N LEU A 109 32.82 -25.97 -39.12
CA LEU A 109 31.88 -25.23 -39.96
C LEU A 109 30.87 -24.34 -39.15
N LEU A 110 30.88 -24.46 -37.83
CA LEU A 110 30.02 -23.76 -36.90
C LEU A 110 30.82 -22.65 -36.16
N HIS A 111 30.19 -21.52 -35.91
CA HIS A 111 30.78 -20.47 -35.10
C HIS A 111 31.01 -20.97 -33.66
N PRO A 112 32.13 -20.70 -32.99
CA PRO A 112 32.42 -21.16 -31.62
C PRO A 112 31.27 -20.92 -30.64
N SER A 113 30.61 -19.76 -30.67
CA SER A 113 29.42 -19.44 -29.85
C SER A 113 28.20 -20.35 -30.09
N GLU A 114 28.10 -21.01 -31.25
CA GLU A 114 26.98 -21.93 -31.53
C GLU A 114 27.20 -23.30 -30.82
N VAL A 115 28.44 -23.73 -30.78
CA VAL A 115 28.83 -24.96 -30.08
C VAL A 115 28.63 -24.74 -28.60
N GLU A 116 29.11 -23.63 -28.06
CA GLU A 116 28.99 -23.26 -26.66
C GLU A 116 27.54 -23.13 -26.19
N LEU A 117 26.69 -22.45 -26.97
CA LEU A 117 25.26 -22.34 -26.66
C LEU A 117 24.55 -23.70 -26.64
N SER A 118 24.85 -24.54 -27.65
CA SER A 118 24.23 -25.86 -27.77
C SER A 118 24.67 -26.82 -26.64
N GLU A 119 25.93 -26.77 -26.25
CA GLU A 119 26.49 -27.54 -25.14
C GLU A 119 25.90 -27.07 -23.80
N THR A 120 25.82 -25.74 -23.57
CA THR A 120 25.23 -25.16 -22.37
C THR A 120 23.76 -25.58 -22.19
N ILE A 121 22.97 -25.48 -23.25
CA ILE A 121 21.56 -25.92 -23.20
C ILE A 121 21.45 -27.40 -22.94
N LYS A 122 22.29 -28.21 -23.58
CA LYS A 122 22.32 -29.68 -23.37
C LYS A 122 22.62 -30.02 -21.92
N LEU A 123 23.66 -29.43 -21.33
CA LEU A 123 24.02 -29.65 -19.91
C LEU A 123 22.86 -29.30 -18.96
N ILE A 124 22.15 -28.21 -19.24
CA ILE A 124 20.97 -27.80 -18.48
C ILE A 124 19.87 -28.86 -18.56
N LEU A 125 19.55 -29.32 -19.79
CA LEU A 125 18.49 -30.28 -20.01
C LEU A 125 18.83 -31.66 -19.40
N ASP A 126 20.07 -32.12 -19.54
CA ASP A 126 20.56 -33.36 -18.93
C ASP A 126 20.44 -33.30 -17.40
N ARG A 127 20.78 -32.16 -16.80
CA ARG A 127 20.68 -31.97 -15.34
C ARG A 127 19.22 -31.96 -14.84
N ILE A 128 18.31 -31.34 -15.58
CA ILE A 128 16.88 -31.40 -15.27
C ILE A 128 16.32 -32.81 -15.41
N GLU A 129 16.76 -33.56 -16.42
CA GLU A 129 16.35 -34.97 -16.62
C GLU A 129 16.85 -35.91 -15.50
N GLU A 130 18.07 -35.70 -15.03
CA GLU A 130 18.64 -36.47 -13.93
C GLU A 130 17.90 -36.24 -12.61
N LEU A 131 17.62 -34.97 -12.25
CA LEU A 131 17.03 -34.61 -10.98
C LEU A 131 15.51 -34.74 -10.95
N GLN A 132 14.85 -34.52 -12.10
CA GLN A 132 13.38 -34.44 -12.22
C GLN A 132 12.80 -33.49 -11.15
N PRO A 133 13.17 -32.19 -11.17
CA PRO A 133 12.74 -31.25 -10.17
C PRO A 133 11.27 -30.84 -10.37
N ASP A 134 10.57 -30.56 -9.26
CA ASP A 134 9.22 -30.01 -9.26
C ASP A 134 9.24 -28.49 -9.53
N ARG A 135 10.27 -27.79 -9.00
CA ARG A 135 10.50 -26.38 -9.25
C ARG A 135 11.88 -26.14 -9.86
N VAL A 136 11.90 -25.27 -10.87
CA VAL A 136 13.13 -24.82 -11.53
C VAL A 136 13.17 -23.29 -11.54
N ALA A 137 14.28 -22.71 -11.09
CA ALA A 137 14.61 -21.31 -11.36
C ALA A 137 15.78 -21.29 -12.34
N PHE A 138 15.69 -20.43 -13.36
CA PHE A 138 16.71 -20.27 -14.38
C PHE A 138 17.16 -18.81 -14.42
N ASP A 139 18.38 -18.54 -13.96
CA ASP A 139 18.95 -17.19 -13.80
C ASP A 139 20.28 -17.06 -14.57
N SER A 140 20.37 -16.39 -15.75
CA SER A 140 19.25 -15.73 -16.38
C SER A 140 19.20 -15.98 -17.91
N LEU A 141 18.08 -15.71 -18.52
CA LEU A 141 17.93 -15.76 -19.99
C LEU A 141 18.81 -14.72 -20.71
N ALA A 142 19.25 -13.66 -20.01
CA ALA A 142 20.15 -12.65 -20.56
C ALA A 142 21.45 -13.27 -21.06
N GLU A 143 22.02 -14.24 -20.33
CA GLU A 143 23.24 -14.96 -20.73
C GLU A 143 23.01 -15.83 -21.98
N ILE A 144 21.87 -16.52 -22.05
CA ILE A 144 21.49 -17.28 -23.23
C ILE A 144 21.32 -16.36 -24.46
N ARG A 145 20.81 -15.14 -24.24
CA ARG A 145 20.65 -14.13 -25.28
C ARG A 145 22.00 -13.64 -25.79
N LEU A 146 22.97 -13.42 -24.90
CA LEU A 146 24.34 -13.03 -25.26
C LEU A 146 25.04 -14.14 -26.07
N LEU A 147 24.93 -15.38 -25.66
CA LEU A 147 25.48 -16.53 -26.37
C LEU A 147 24.82 -16.74 -27.74
N ALA A 148 23.54 -16.49 -27.86
CA ALA A 148 22.80 -16.68 -29.11
C ALA A 148 23.18 -15.68 -30.21
N GLN A 149 23.62 -14.45 -29.85
CA GLN A 149 24.01 -13.36 -30.74
C GLN A 149 22.97 -12.94 -31.79
N ASP A 150 21.95 -13.76 -32.02
CA ASP A 150 20.88 -13.57 -33.01
C ASP A 150 19.51 -13.80 -32.37
N PRO A 151 18.53 -12.90 -32.61
CA PRO A 151 17.18 -13.00 -32.03
C PRO A 151 16.40 -14.26 -32.39
N LEU A 152 16.59 -14.78 -33.61
CA LEU A 152 15.89 -16.01 -34.05
C LEU A 152 16.48 -17.25 -33.39
N ARG A 153 17.80 -17.27 -33.20
CA ARG A 153 18.49 -18.33 -32.45
C ARG A 153 18.05 -18.33 -30.97
N TYR A 154 18.06 -17.16 -30.35
CA TYR A 154 17.56 -17.02 -28.98
C TYR A 154 16.13 -17.54 -28.85
N ARG A 155 15.22 -17.08 -29.71
CA ARG A 155 13.83 -17.56 -29.73
C ARG A 155 13.73 -19.07 -29.88
N ARG A 156 14.57 -19.67 -30.73
CA ARG A 156 14.61 -21.13 -30.94
C ARG A 156 14.99 -21.84 -29.64
N GLN A 157 15.97 -21.36 -28.90
CA GLN A 157 16.39 -21.96 -27.61
C GLN A 157 15.30 -21.84 -26.56
N VAL A 158 14.65 -20.68 -26.41
CA VAL A 158 13.53 -20.51 -25.50
C VAL A 158 12.33 -21.42 -25.86
N LEU A 159 12.09 -21.62 -27.15
CA LEU A 159 11.09 -22.60 -27.63
C LEU A 159 11.49 -24.03 -27.29
N ALA A 160 12.77 -24.42 -27.42
CA ALA A 160 13.27 -25.70 -27.04
C ALA A 160 13.10 -25.96 -25.54
N LEU A 161 13.42 -24.98 -24.69
CA LEU A 161 13.14 -25.04 -23.24
C LEU A 161 11.64 -25.24 -22.98
N LYS A 162 10.78 -24.51 -23.67
CA LYS A 162 9.33 -24.69 -23.51
C LYS A 162 8.87 -26.10 -23.89
N GLN A 163 9.33 -26.60 -25.01
CA GLN A 163 8.98 -27.97 -25.47
C GLN A 163 9.50 -29.03 -24.50
N PHE A 164 10.67 -28.82 -23.95
CA PHE A 164 11.27 -29.71 -22.96
C PHE A 164 10.43 -29.78 -21.67
N PHE A 165 9.95 -28.64 -21.16
CA PHE A 165 9.06 -28.61 -20.00
C PHE A 165 7.61 -29.03 -20.31
N ALA A 166 7.21 -29.05 -21.59
CA ALA A 166 5.89 -29.52 -21.97
C ALA A 166 5.78 -31.04 -21.73
N GLY A 167 4.83 -31.41 -20.89
CA GLY A 167 4.63 -32.83 -20.51
C GLY A 167 5.46 -33.32 -19.32
N ARG A 168 6.29 -32.45 -18.71
CA ARG A 168 6.96 -32.71 -17.43
C ARG A 168 6.21 -32.08 -16.27
N SER A 169 6.33 -32.69 -15.09
CA SER A 169 5.71 -32.19 -13.86
C SER A 169 6.54 -31.11 -13.17
N SER A 170 7.16 -30.19 -13.93
CA SER A 170 8.00 -29.12 -13.40
C SER A 170 7.40 -27.76 -13.66
N THR A 171 7.45 -26.88 -12.66
CA THR A 171 7.13 -25.46 -12.80
C THR A 171 8.41 -24.65 -12.88
N ALA A 172 8.60 -23.94 -13.99
CA ALA A 172 9.83 -23.21 -14.25
C ALA A 172 9.62 -21.68 -14.18
N LEU A 173 10.50 -20.99 -13.45
CA LEU A 173 10.60 -19.56 -13.37
C LEU A 173 11.87 -19.12 -14.12
N LEU A 174 11.70 -18.46 -15.25
CA LEU A 174 12.79 -17.94 -16.08
C LEU A 174 13.01 -16.46 -15.73
N LEU A 175 14.21 -16.08 -15.32
CA LEU A 175 14.58 -14.70 -15.00
C LEU A 175 15.20 -14.06 -16.25
N ASP A 176 14.81 -12.81 -16.53
CA ASP A 176 15.36 -12.03 -17.64
C ASP A 176 15.52 -10.54 -17.27
N ASP A 177 16.49 -9.90 -17.89
CA ASP A 177 16.76 -8.48 -17.73
C ASP A 177 16.08 -7.65 -18.83
N LEU A 178 15.38 -6.58 -18.46
CA LEU A 178 14.66 -5.65 -19.36
C LEU A 178 15.59 -4.72 -20.15
N THR A 179 16.81 -5.12 -20.47
CA THR A 179 17.82 -4.24 -21.06
C THR A 179 17.60 -3.89 -22.54
N SER A 180 16.60 -4.50 -23.22
CA SER A 180 16.27 -4.15 -24.61
C SER A 180 14.80 -4.36 -24.96
N ARG A 181 14.04 -3.28 -25.07
CA ARG A 181 12.59 -3.28 -25.37
C ARG A 181 12.19 -3.91 -26.73
N SER A 182 13.11 -4.08 -27.67
CA SER A 182 12.78 -4.57 -29.01
C SER A 182 12.59 -6.10 -29.13
N HIS A 183 13.01 -6.88 -28.12
CA HIS A 183 12.98 -8.36 -28.17
C HIS A 183 11.98 -8.99 -27.19
N GLU A 184 11.37 -8.19 -26.30
CA GLU A 184 10.47 -8.62 -25.21
C GLU A 184 9.25 -9.41 -25.72
N LEU A 185 8.63 -8.97 -26.80
CA LEU A 185 7.40 -9.59 -27.32
C LEU A 185 7.56 -11.05 -27.77
N GLN A 186 8.78 -11.49 -28.05
CA GLN A 186 9.02 -12.84 -28.54
C GLN A 186 8.95 -13.88 -27.40
N VAL A 187 9.56 -13.60 -26.24
CA VAL A 187 9.55 -14.50 -25.08
C VAL A 187 8.18 -14.48 -24.39
N HIS A 188 7.55 -13.28 -24.31
CA HIS A 188 6.18 -13.14 -23.79
C HIS A 188 5.18 -14.05 -24.52
N SER A 189 5.33 -14.22 -25.84
CA SER A 189 4.43 -15.11 -26.61
C SER A 189 4.58 -16.58 -26.27
N ILE A 190 5.77 -16.99 -25.80
CA ILE A 190 6.14 -18.37 -25.54
C ILE A 190 5.70 -18.81 -24.12
N THR A 191 5.89 -17.98 -23.11
CA THR A 191 5.62 -18.29 -21.70
C THR A 191 4.14 -18.33 -21.34
N HIS A 192 3.78 -19.04 -20.27
CA HIS A 192 2.40 -19.14 -19.79
C HIS A 192 1.99 -17.96 -18.95
N GLY A 193 2.92 -17.39 -18.18
CA GLY A 193 2.74 -16.15 -17.44
C GLY A 193 3.96 -15.25 -17.55
N VAL A 194 3.74 -13.95 -17.36
CA VAL A 194 4.78 -12.91 -17.34
C VAL A 194 4.54 -12.01 -16.12
N ILE A 195 5.55 -11.92 -15.30
CA ILE A 195 5.60 -11.09 -14.10
C ILE A 195 6.73 -10.08 -14.31
N VAL A 196 6.42 -8.80 -14.15
CA VAL A 196 7.36 -7.70 -14.35
C VAL A 196 7.63 -7.01 -13.02
N LEU A 197 8.91 -6.86 -12.69
CA LEU A 197 9.41 -6.09 -11.56
C LEU A 197 10.04 -4.80 -12.08
N GLU A 198 9.70 -3.69 -11.44
CA GLU A 198 10.26 -2.39 -11.77
C GLU A 198 10.81 -1.71 -10.53
N ARG A 199 11.94 -1.02 -10.69
CA ARG A 199 12.55 -0.17 -9.67
C ARG A 199 12.73 1.23 -10.22
N PHE A 200 12.29 2.23 -9.48
CA PHE A 200 12.55 3.62 -9.82
C PHE A 200 13.13 4.37 -8.61
N VAL A 201 14.14 5.16 -8.92
CA VAL A 201 14.83 5.99 -7.95
C VAL A 201 14.15 7.36 -7.95
N ARG A 202 13.84 7.88 -6.78
CA ARG A 202 13.29 9.21 -6.57
C ARG A 202 14.40 10.21 -6.31
N GLU A 203 14.12 11.48 -6.51
CA GLU A 203 15.02 12.56 -6.11
C GLU A 203 15.18 12.63 -4.58
N TYR A 204 14.16 12.21 -3.83
CA TYR A 204 14.17 12.16 -2.37
C TYR A 204 13.46 10.90 -1.84
N GLY A 205 14.03 10.28 -0.79
CA GLY A 205 13.49 9.09 -0.13
C GLY A 205 14.03 7.77 -0.70
N ALA A 206 13.47 6.66 -0.24
CA ALA A 206 13.87 5.33 -0.65
C ALA A 206 13.46 5.01 -2.10
N ALA A 207 14.28 4.21 -2.78
CA ALA A 207 13.90 3.67 -4.09
C ALA A 207 12.61 2.85 -3.98
N ARG A 208 11.69 3.06 -4.90
CA ARG A 208 10.43 2.32 -4.96
C ARG A 208 10.56 1.11 -5.88
N ARG A 209 9.85 0.05 -5.53
CA ARG A 209 9.70 -1.13 -6.36
C ARG A 209 8.22 -1.46 -6.53
N ARG A 210 7.89 -2.01 -7.69
CA ARG A 210 6.53 -2.47 -7.98
C ARG A 210 6.58 -3.73 -8.84
N ILE A 211 5.51 -4.53 -8.77
CA ILE A 211 5.33 -5.76 -9.51
C ILE A 211 4.00 -5.71 -10.26
N GLN A 212 3.98 -6.27 -11.45
CA GLN A 212 2.77 -6.42 -12.25
C GLN A 212 2.76 -7.79 -12.91
N VAL A 213 1.61 -8.44 -12.90
CA VAL A 213 1.34 -9.58 -13.78
C VAL A 213 0.77 -9.03 -15.07
N THR A 214 1.49 -9.21 -16.19
CA THR A 214 1.05 -8.70 -17.50
C THR A 214 0.35 -9.78 -18.33
N LYS A 215 0.56 -11.04 -17.95
CA LYS A 215 -0.01 -12.20 -18.65
C LYS A 215 -0.11 -13.40 -17.72
N MET A 216 -1.23 -14.13 -17.82
CA MET A 216 -1.41 -15.44 -17.18
C MET A 216 -2.38 -16.26 -18.03
N ARG A 217 -1.90 -17.38 -18.60
CA ARG A 217 -2.74 -18.27 -19.41
C ARG A 217 -3.47 -19.26 -18.53
N GLY A 218 -4.79 -19.31 -18.68
CA GLY A 218 -5.64 -20.29 -17.98
C GLY A 218 -5.88 -19.95 -16.52
N ALA A 219 -5.68 -18.68 -16.13
CA ALA A 219 -5.99 -18.17 -14.80
C ALA A 219 -6.22 -16.66 -14.84
N ASP A 220 -7.10 -16.19 -13.97
CA ASP A 220 -7.26 -14.78 -13.69
C ASP A 220 -6.21 -14.31 -12.67
N PHE A 221 -5.97 -12.99 -12.65
CA PHE A 221 -5.04 -12.33 -11.75
C PHE A 221 -5.49 -10.89 -11.50
N ARG A 222 -5.02 -10.29 -10.41
CA ARG A 222 -5.25 -8.86 -10.14
C ARG A 222 -4.36 -8.01 -11.04
N GLY A 223 -4.98 -7.24 -11.91
CA GLY A 223 -4.29 -6.35 -12.83
C GLY A 223 -3.73 -5.09 -12.18
N GLY A 224 -2.82 -4.43 -12.89
CA GLY A 224 -2.17 -3.19 -12.47
C GLY A 224 -0.88 -3.41 -11.68
N TRP A 225 -0.28 -2.30 -11.25
CA TRP A 225 0.94 -2.32 -10.46
C TRP A 225 0.61 -2.51 -8.96
N HIS A 226 1.41 -3.32 -8.30
CA HIS A 226 1.39 -3.57 -6.85
C HIS A 226 2.73 -3.14 -6.27
N ASP A 227 2.70 -2.44 -5.14
CA ASP A 227 3.92 -2.01 -4.48
C ASP A 227 4.69 -3.20 -3.89
N VAL A 228 6.02 -3.07 -3.86
CA VAL A 228 6.93 -4.11 -3.38
C VAL A 228 7.98 -3.51 -2.46
N VAL A 229 8.28 -4.21 -1.39
CA VAL A 229 9.40 -3.90 -0.50
C VAL A 229 10.27 -5.14 -0.32
N ILE A 230 11.58 -4.95 -0.28
CA ILE A 230 12.54 -6.00 0.07
C ILE A 230 13.06 -5.69 1.47
N THR A 231 12.91 -6.62 2.38
CA THR A 231 13.34 -6.53 3.79
C THR A 231 14.26 -7.70 4.14
N THR A 232 14.73 -7.80 5.40
CA THR A 232 15.43 -8.99 5.94
C THR A 232 14.45 -10.14 5.89
N GLY A 233 13.55 -10.46 5.52
CA GLY A 233 12.65 -11.63 5.37
C GLY A 233 12.32 -11.88 3.91
N GLY A 234 12.85 -11.05 3.00
CA GLY A 234 12.64 -11.18 1.56
C GLY A 234 11.74 -10.10 0.95
N LEU A 235 11.18 -10.44 -0.18
CA LEU A 235 10.30 -9.60 -0.96
C LEU A 235 8.86 -9.75 -0.46
N LEU A 236 8.21 -8.61 -0.22
CA LEU A 236 6.81 -8.49 0.17
C LEU A 236 6.06 -7.71 -0.89
N VAL A 237 4.94 -8.25 -1.34
CA VAL A 237 4.04 -7.59 -2.28
C VAL A 237 2.85 -7.02 -1.52
N PHE A 238 2.48 -5.80 -1.82
CA PHE A 238 1.27 -5.14 -1.31
C PHE A 238 0.22 -5.09 -2.43
N PRO A 239 -0.71 -6.06 -2.47
CA PRO A 239 -1.74 -6.08 -3.49
C PRO A 239 -2.55 -4.79 -3.47
N ARG A 240 -2.78 -4.22 -4.64
CA ARG A 240 -3.68 -3.07 -4.79
C ARG A 240 -5.07 -3.45 -4.27
N LEU A 241 -5.69 -2.55 -3.52
CA LEU A 241 -7.07 -2.73 -3.09
C LEU A 241 -7.96 -2.74 -4.35
N SER A 242 -8.56 -3.87 -4.65
CA SER A 242 -9.60 -3.95 -5.67
C SER A 242 -10.96 -3.79 -5.00
N VAL A 243 -11.77 -2.92 -5.58
CA VAL A 243 -13.17 -2.78 -5.18
C VAL A 243 -13.93 -3.91 -5.90
N GLU A 244 -13.77 -5.16 -5.43
CA GLU A 244 -14.67 -6.21 -5.87
C GLU A 244 -16.07 -5.87 -5.36
N GLU A 245 -17.05 -5.93 -6.24
CA GLU A 245 -18.47 -5.82 -5.92
C GLU A 245 -18.90 -7.09 -5.15
N SER A 246 -18.40 -7.24 -3.92
CA SER A 246 -19.00 -8.22 -3.02
C SER A 246 -20.21 -7.58 -2.36
N ASP A 247 -21.35 -8.24 -2.47
CA ASP A 247 -22.62 -7.93 -1.81
C ASP A 247 -22.56 -8.02 -0.27
N ASP A 248 -21.43 -7.75 0.34
CA ASP A 248 -21.33 -7.63 1.79
C ASP A 248 -22.17 -6.42 2.20
N ALA A 249 -23.35 -6.70 2.68
CA ALA A 249 -24.32 -5.73 3.14
C ALA A 249 -23.61 -4.75 4.10
N VAL A 250 -23.42 -3.53 3.62
CA VAL A 250 -23.11 -2.39 4.48
C VAL A 250 -24.07 -2.50 5.68
N VAL A 251 -23.56 -2.53 6.90
CA VAL A 251 -24.41 -2.49 8.11
C VAL A 251 -25.14 -1.17 8.06
N ALA A 252 -26.30 -1.19 7.39
CA ALA A 252 -27.06 -0.01 7.06
C ALA A 252 -27.58 0.64 8.35
N GLY A 253 -27.34 1.92 8.52
CA GLY A 253 -28.14 2.80 9.36
C GLY A 253 -27.63 3.14 10.76
N ALA A 254 -26.50 2.61 11.26
CA ALA A 254 -26.03 2.99 12.58
C ALA A 254 -25.29 4.34 12.54
N MET A 255 -25.75 5.31 13.32
CA MET A 255 -25.07 6.59 13.51
C MET A 255 -23.90 6.43 14.49
N VAL A 256 -22.79 7.05 14.17
CA VAL A 256 -21.59 7.13 15.01
C VAL A 256 -21.57 8.49 15.72
N SER A 257 -21.72 8.46 17.04
CA SER A 257 -21.64 9.65 17.87
C SER A 257 -20.18 10.07 18.07
N SER A 258 -19.94 11.36 18.12
CA SER A 258 -18.67 11.98 18.49
C SER A 258 -18.37 11.92 19.99
N GLY A 259 -19.37 11.60 20.82
CA GLY A 259 -19.32 11.75 22.27
C GLY A 259 -19.53 13.19 22.76
N VAL A 260 -19.79 14.14 21.85
CA VAL A 260 -20.09 15.55 22.13
C VAL A 260 -21.50 15.86 21.62
N PRO A 261 -22.53 15.91 22.49
CA PRO A 261 -23.93 16.02 22.05
C PRO A 261 -24.23 17.22 21.12
N ALA A 262 -23.63 18.38 21.40
CA ALA A 262 -23.83 19.56 20.57
C ALA A 262 -23.18 19.43 19.16
N LEU A 263 -22.13 18.65 19.03
CA LEU A 263 -21.51 18.31 17.74
C LEU A 263 -22.38 17.28 16.98
N ASP A 264 -22.91 16.30 17.69
CA ASP A 264 -23.78 15.31 17.08
C ASP A 264 -25.08 15.97 16.56
N THR A 265 -25.65 16.92 17.32
CA THR A 265 -26.78 17.74 16.86
C THR A 265 -26.44 18.54 15.60
N LEU A 266 -25.28 19.19 15.55
CA LEU A 266 -24.79 19.93 14.37
C LEU A 266 -24.72 19.01 13.14
N LEU A 267 -24.37 17.74 13.34
CA LEU A 267 -24.26 16.70 12.32
C LEU A 267 -25.57 15.93 12.06
N GLY A 268 -26.70 16.32 12.68
CA GLY A 268 -27.98 15.60 12.54
C GLY A 268 -27.93 14.21 13.15
N ASP A 269 -27.65 14.15 14.46
CA ASP A 269 -27.49 12.97 15.32
C ASP A 269 -26.24 12.11 15.06
N GLY A 270 -25.20 12.70 14.45
CA GLY A 270 -23.93 12.06 14.23
C GLY A 270 -23.59 11.76 12.76
N VAL A 271 -22.68 10.84 12.52
CA VAL A 271 -22.20 10.46 11.19
C VAL A 271 -22.56 9.01 10.88
N LEU A 272 -23.01 8.72 9.67
CA LEU A 272 -23.38 7.37 9.28
C LEU A 272 -22.17 6.44 9.30
N ARG A 273 -22.31 5.24 9.83
CA ARG A 273 -21.29 4.19 9.81
C ARG A 273 -20.97 3.76 8.37
N GLY A 274 -19.71 3.47 8.09
CA GLY A 274 -19.27 3.12 6.74
C GLY A 274 -19.25 4.32 5.79
N THR A 275 -19.02 5.53 6.33
CA THR A 275 -18.83 6.74 5.53
C THR A 275 -17.51 7.42 5.85
N SER A 276 -17.15 8.39 5.03
CA SER A 276 -15.93 9.18 5.15
C SER A 276 -16.23 10.63 5.50
N MET A 277 -15.44 11.20 6.43
CA MET A 277 -15.51 12.58 6.86
C MET A 277 -14.19 13.30 6.61
N LEU A 278 -14.27 14.50 6.05
CA LEU A 278 -13.14 15.40 5.84
C LEU A 278 -13.23 16.58 6.82
N LEU A 279 -12.20 16.74 7.64
CA LEU A 279 -12.01 17.89 8.53
C LEU A 279 -11.07 18.89 7.87
N VAL A 280 -11.58 20.05 7.51
CA VAL A 280 -10.85 21.08 6.77
C VAL A 280 -10.69 22.34 7.64
N GLY A 281 -9.57 23.02 7.54
CA GLY A 281 -9.35 24.30 8.22
C GLY A 281 -7.86 24.61 8.41
N PRO A 282 -7.53 25.81 8.92
CA PRO A 282 -6.15 26.24 9.14
C PRO A 282 -5.45 25.39 10.22
N ALA A 283 -4.11 25.49 10.27
CA ALA A 283 -3.33 24.88 11.34
C ALA A 283 -3.79 25.40 12.72
N GLY A 284 -3.82 24.53 13.74
CA GLY A 284 -4.25 24.91 15.09
C GLY A 284 -5.76 25.10 15.31
N ALA A 285 -6.60 24.97 14.28
CA ALA A 285 -8.06 25.12 14.41
C ALA A 285 -8.73 24.05 15.26
N GLY A 286 -8.06 22.89 15.50
CA GLY A 286 -8.58 21.80 16.34
C GLY A 286 -9.01 20.54 15.57
N LYS A 287 -8.64 20.41 14.30
CA LYS A 287 -8.96 19.26 13.45
C LYS A 287 -8.50 17.93 14.04
N SER A 288 -7.21 17.85 14.41
CA SER A 288 -6.61 16.67 15.02
C SER A 288 -7.21 16.32 16.39
N SER A 289 -7.61 17.32 17.17
CA SER A 289 -8.33 17.09 18.44
C SER A 289 -9.74 16.55 18.19
N LEU A 290 -10.42 17.07 17.17
CA LEU A 290 -11.75 16.60 16.79
C LEU A 290 -11.73 15.17 16.26
N SER A 291 -10.74 14.81 15.43
CA SER A 291 -10.58 13.43 14.94
C SER A 291 -10.24 12.45 16.08
N THR A 292 -9.39 12.89 17.02
CA THR A 292 -9.05 12.11 18.23
C THR A 292 -10.27 11.89 19.12
N GLN A 293 -11.18 12.88 19.24
CA GLN A 293 -12.43 12.76 19.98
C GLN A 293 -13.34 11.64 19.41
N TYR A 294 -13.47 11.57 18.09
CA TYR A 294 -14.21 10.46 17.45
C TYR A 294 -13.57 9.09 17.72
N ALA A 295 -12.22 9.03 17.67
CA ALA A 295 -11.49 7.82 18.00
C ALA A 295 -11.74 7.40 19.46
N LEU A 296 -11.69 8.34 20.41
CA LEU A 296 -11.97 8.08 21.84
C LEU A 296 -13.41 7.59 22.04
N ALA A 297 -14.38 8.27 21.44
CA ALA A 297 -15.78 7.88 21.54
C ALA A 297 -16.06 6.47 21.00
N ALA A 298 -15.37 6.08 19.93
CA ALA A 298 -15.42 4.70 19.40
C ALA A 298 -14.85 3.69 20.41
N LEU A 299 -13.72 4.01 21.02
CA LEU A 299 -13.06 3.17 22.03
C LEU A 299 -13.91 2.99 23.30
N GLU A 300 -14.61 4.04 23.71
CA GLU A 300 -15.57 4.02 24.84
C GLU A 300 -16.79 3.15 24.55
N ARG A 301 -17.23 3.09 23.30
CA ARG A 301 -18.26 2.14 22.84
C ARG A 301 -17.76 0.68 22.73
N GLY A 302 -16.47 0.43 23.01
CA GLY A 302 -15.88 -0.90 22.88
C GLY A 302 -15.37 -1.25 21.49
N GLU A 303 -15.40 -0.28 20.54
CA GLU A 303 -14.90 -0.41 19.18
C GLU A 303 -13.37 -0.22 19.14
N SER A 304 -12.77 -0.27 17.94
CA SER A 304 -11.34 -0.01 17.72
C SER A 304 -11.12 1.36 17.12
N ALA A 305 -9.89 1.87 17.24
CA ALA A 305 -9.47 3.07 16.54
C ALA A 305 -8.01 2.94 16.05
N ALA A 306 -7.75 3.49 14.86
CA ALA A 306 -6.42 3.62 14.31
C ALA A 306 -6.17 5.07 13.88
N ILE A 307 -5.09 5.68 14.36
CA ILE A 307 -4.69 7.04 14.01
C ILE A 307 -3.33 6.97 13.31
N TYR A 308 -3.30 7.35 12.03
CA TYR A 308 -2.09 7.47 11.24
C TYR A 308 -1.69 8.94 11.15
N THR A 309 -0.55 9.28 11.77
CA THR A 309 -0.05 10.65 11.80
C THR A 309 1.16 10.80 10.90
N PHE A 310 1.18 11.85 10.09
CA PHE A 310 2.26 12.18 9.16
C PHE A 310 3.13 13.34 9.66
N ASP A 311 2.57 14.22 10.48
CA ASP A 311 3.20 15.48 10.90
C ASP A 311 3.48 15.53 12.40
N GLU A 312 2.68 14.84 13.21
CA GLU A 312 2.75 14.90 14.67
C GLU A 312 3.34 13.63 15.24
N ALA A 313 4.32 13.75 16.15
CA ALA A 313 4.85 12.60 16.85
C ALA A 313 3.80 11.98 17.79
N ARG A 314 3.82 10.63 17.91
CA ARG A 314 2.89 9.88 18.74
C ARG A 314 2.79 10.42 20.18
N ASN A 315 3.93 10.74 20.81
CA ASN A 315 3.95 11.22 22.20
C ASN A 315 3.29 12.62 22.30
N THR A 316 3.55 13.50 21.35
CA THR A 316 2.93 14.84 21.30
C THR A 316 1.40 14.73 21.17
N LEU A 317 0.91 13.82 20.32
CA LEU A 317 -0.53 13.56 20.18
C LEU A 317 -1.13 13.09 21.51
N ILE A 318 -0.47 12.17 22.23
CA ILE A 318 -0.94 11.65 23.51
C ILE A 318 -0.96 12.75 24.58
N GLU A 319 0.11 13.55 24.68
CA GLU A 319 0.20 14.65 25.66
C GLU A 319 -0.86 15.72 25.40
N ARG A 320 -1.02 16.16 24.14
CA ARG A 320 -2.05 17.09 23.72
C ARG A 320 -3.46 16.58 24.06
N SER A 321 -3.71 15.30 23.78
CA SER A 321 -5.01 14.68 24.06
C SER A 321 -5.28 14.63 25.56
N THR A 322 -4.27 14.29 26.37
CA THR A 322 -4.37 14.28 27.85
C THR A 322 -4.68 15.68 28.38
N GLY A 323 -4.05 16.73 27.84
CA GLY A 323 -4.35 18.13 28.20
C GLY A 323 -5.76 18.57 27.86
N LEU A 324 -6.45 17.87 26.96
CA LEU A 324 -7.85 18.07 26.61
C LEU A 324 -8.81 17.09 27.34
N GLY A 325 -8.34 16.38 28.35
CA GLY A 325 -9.16 15.39 29.08
C GLY A 325 -9.39 14.06 28.33
N MET A 326 -8.72 13.85 27.19
CA MET A 326 -8.86 12.65 26.40
C MET A 326 -7.81 11.62 26.80
N HIS A 327 -8.20 10.61 27.60
CA HIS A 327 -7.29 9.62 28.17
C HIS A 327 -7.08 8.42 27.24
N LEU A 328 -6.07 8.45 26.38
CA LEU A 328 -5.80 7.42 25.36
C LEU A 328 -5.01 6.22 25.88
N GLN A 329 -4.25 6.36 26.99
CA GLN A 329 -3.33 5.35 27.50
C GLN A 329 -3.95 3.98 27.78
N PRO A 330 -5.15 3.86 28.42
CA PRO A 330 -5.78 2.56 28.66
C PRO A 330 -6.07 1.80 27.36
N HIS A 331 -6.47 2.51 26.32
CA HIS A 331 -6.83 1.97 25.02
C HIS A 331 -5.60 1.53 24.20
N LEU A 332 -4.47 2.22 24.35
CA LEU A 332 -3.18 1.81 23.81
C LEU A 332 -2.69 0.50 24.44
N LYS A 333 -2.80 0.39 25.79
CA LYS A 333 -2.42 -0.82 26.50
C LYS A 333 -3.29 -2.03 26.15
N SER A 334 -4.56 -1.82 25.89
CA SER A 334 -5.49 -2.90 25.48
C SER A 334 -5.35 -3.30 24.01
N GLY A 335 -4.54 -2.61 23.22
CA GLY A 335 -4.38 -2.85 21.78
C GLY A 335 -5.59 -2.41 20.92
N ARG A 336 -6.66 -1.85 21.52
CA ARG A 336 -7.82 -1.34 20.75
C ARG A 336 -7.53 -0.03 20.03
N LEU A 337 -6.61 0.78 20.56
CA LEU A 337 -6.09 1.99 19.89
C LEU A 337 -4.69 1.70 19.33
N VAL A 338 -4.50 2.07 18.08
CA VAL A 338 -3.16 2.16 17.48
C VAL A 338 -2.92 3.60 17.06
N ILE A 339 -1.76 4.14 17.41
CA ILE A 339 -1.26 5.43 16.91
C ILE A 339 0.06 5.13 16.21
N GLU A 340 0.10 5.37 14.92
CA GLU A 340 1.26 5.11 14.07
C GLU A 340 1.76 6.39 13.39
N GLY A 341 3.03 6.74 13.64
CA GLY A 341 3.71 7.78 12.88
C GLY A 341 4.15 7.22 11.52
N VAL A 342 3.72 7.84 10.44
CA VAL A 342 3.99 7.40 9.07
C VAL A 342 5.07 8.28 8.45
N ASN A 343 6.20 7.67 8.10
CA ASN A 343 7.21 8.35 7.28
C ASN A 343 6.87 8.14 5.79
N ALA A 344 6.24 9.11 5.19
CA ALA A 344 5.82 9.04 3.79
C ALA A 344 6.98 9.04 2.78
N ALA A 345 8.20 9.41 3.18
CA ALA A 345 9.39 9.29 2.33
C ALA A 345 9.81 7.82 2.14
N GLU A 346 9.54 6.97 3.12
CA GLU A 346 9.91 5.55 3.12
C GLU A 346 8.74 4.62 2.77
N LEU A 347 7.53 4.98 3.21
CA LEU A 347 6.34 4.13 3.02
C LEU A 347 5.67 4.40 1.68
N SER A 348 5.46 3.35 0.88
CA SER A 348 4.69 3.47 -0.38
C SER A 348 3.18 3.54 -0.12
N PRO A 349 2.40 4.12 -1.05
CA PRO A 349 0.95 4.20 -0.90
C PRO A 349 0.27 2.84 -0.75
N GLY A 350 0.69 1.84 -1.54
CA GLY A 350 0.17 0.48 -1.44
C GLY A 350 0.55 -0.19 -0.12
N HIS A 351 1.77 0.03 0.37
CA HIS A 351 2.20 -0.46 1.68
C HIS A 351 1.38 0.20 2.81
N PHE A 352 1.13 1.52 2.73
CA PHE A 352 0.25 2.22 3.68
C PHE A 352 -1.17 1.63 3.67
N ALA A 353 -1.76 1.49 2.49
CA ALA A 353 -3.10 0.91 2.35
C ALA A 353 -3.17 -0.53 2.89
N TYR A 354 -2.13 -1.33 2.67
CA TYR A 354 -2.03 -2.69 3.21
C TYR A 354 -2.00 -2.70 4.75
N ARG A 355 -1.21 -1.83 5.39
CA ARG A 355 -1.18 -1.70 6.86
C ARG A 355 -2.53 -1.32 7.45
N VAL A 356 -3.21 -0.36 6.80
CA VAL A 356 -4.57 0.03 7.21
C VAL A 356 -5.52 -1.16 7.09
N ARG A 357 -5.45 -1.88 5.96
CA ARG A 357 -6.27 -3.09 5.71
C ARG A 357 -6.03 -4.17 6.77
N GLU A 358 -4.79 -4.53 7.02
CA GLU A 358 -4.42 -5.55 8.02
C GLU A 358 -4.99 -5.20 9.40
N ARG A 359 -4.92 -3.93 9.80
CA ARG A 359 -5.47 -3.47 11.07
C ARG A 359 -7.00 -3.57 11.13
N VAL A 360 -7.67 -3.21 10.05
CA VAL A 360 -9.13 -3.25 9.95
C VAL A 360 -9.65 -4.69 9.90
N GLU A 361 -8.95 -5.60 9.25
CA GLU A 361 -9.30 -7.03 9.21
C GLU A 361 -9.25 -7.68 10.59
N GLN A 362 -8.30 -7.26 11.44
CA GLN A 362 -8.23 -7.70 12.84
C GLN A 362 -9.38 -7.17 13.69
N ASN A 363 -9.92 -5.98 13.37
CA ASN A 363 -10.92 -5.28 14.15
C ASN A 363 -11.90 -4.50 13.22
N PRO A 364 -12.93 -5.14 12.69
CA PRO A 364 -13.73 -4.60 11.59
C PRO A 364 -14.78 -3.54 12.00
N ARG A 365 -14.69 -2.96 13.19
CA ARG A 365 -15.58 -1.89 13.66
C ARG A 365 -14.80 -0.80 14.36
N GLY A 366 -15.01 0.44 13.96
CA GLY A 366 -14.36 1.57 14.63
C GLY A 366 -14.11 2.77 13.73
N VAL A 367 -13.03 3.48 14.06
CA VAL A 367 -12.64 4.72 13.41
C VAL A 367 -11.20 4.63 12.89
N VAL A 368 -11.00 5.06 11.65
CA VAL A 368 -9.67 5.25 11.05
C VAL A 368 -9.45 6.74 10.82
N VAL A 369 -8.36 7.28 11.36
CA VAL A 369 -7.96 8.69 11.19
C VAL A 369 -6.69 8.76 10.37
N ILE A 370 -6.66 9.63 9.35
CA ILE A 370 -5.48 9.97 8.54
C ILE A 370 -5.19 11.46 8.72
N ASP A 371 -4.14 11.78 9.48
CA ASP A 371 -3.75 13.14 9.87
C ASP A 371 -2.25 13.41 9.55
N SER A 372 -1.87 14.18 8.51
CA SER A 372 -2.74 14.90 7.61
C SER A 372 -2.66 14.38 6.16
N LEU A 373 -3.73 14.55 5.45
CA LEU A 373 -3.80 14.19 4.04
C LEU A 373 -2.86 15.06 3.18
N ASN A 374 -2.60 16.31 3.57
CA ASN A 374 -1.62 17.15 2.89
C ASN A 374 -0.24 16.53 2.89
N SER A 375 0.21 16.02 4.03
CA SER A 375 1.53 15.42 4.17
C SER A 375 1.64 14.11 3.44
N TYR A 376 0.57 13.31 3.43
CA TYR A 376 0.47 12.12 2.59
C TYR A 376 0.65 12.48 1.09
N LEU A 377 -0.06 13.48 0.59
CA LEU A 377 0.01 13.91 -0.81
C LEU A 377 1.36 14.57 -1.16
N ASN A 378 1.86 15.45 -0.28
CA ASN A 378 3.11 16.20 -0.52
C ASN A 378 4.35 15.33 -0.46
N ALA A 379 4.35 14.30 0.38
CA ALA A 379 5.50 13.40 0.51
C ALA A 379 5.65 12.41 -0.66
N MET A 380 4.66 12.37 -1.57
CA MET A 380 4.64 11.49 -2.74
C MET A 380 4.32 12.25 -4.04
N PRO A 381 5.01 13.35 -4.37
CA PRO A 381 4.62 14.24 -5.48
C PRO A 381 4.71 13.58 -6.87
N ALA A 382 5.50 12.51 -7.00
CA ALA A 382 5.65 11.77 -8.25
C ALA A 382 4.56 10.69 -8.48
N GLU A 383 3.66 10.48 -7.53
CA GLU A 383 2.60 9.48 -7.63
C GLU A 383 1.35 10.11 -8.25
N GLN A 384 1.15 9.90 -9.53
CA GLN A 384 0.02 10.46 -10.29
C GLN A 384 -1.36 9.97 -9.81
N PHE A 385 -1.41 8.84 -9.09
CA PHE A 385 -2.66 8.15 -8.74
C PHE A 385 -2.97 8.15 -7.25
N LEU A 386 -2.29 8.98 -6.44
CA LEU A 386 -2.52 9.03 -4.98
C LEU A 386 -3.97 9.26 -4.59
N VAL A 387 -4.65 10.15 -5.31
CA VAL A 387 -6.06 10.47 -5.06
C VAL A 387 -6.94 9.24 -5.34
N MET A 388 -6.63 8.51 -6.41
CA MET A 388 -7.36 7.29 -6.77
C MET A 388 -7.11 6.16 -5.75
N GLN A 389 -5.87 5.99 -5.30
CA GLN A 389 -5.52 5.03 -4.26
C GLN A 389 -6.20 5.36 -2.92
N MET A 390 -6.29 6.65 -2.56
CA MET A 390 -7.05 7.09 -1.40
C MET A 390 -8.54 6.79 -1.56
N HIS A 391 -9.11 7.00 -2.75
CA HIS A 391 -10.49 6.63 -3.04
C HIS A 391 -10.73 5.11 -2.89
N GLU A 392 -9.84 4.27 -3.41
CA GLU A 392 -9.91 2.82 -3.25
C GLU A 392 -9.84 2.41 -1.76
N LEU A 393 -8.95 3.04 -0.98
CA LEU A 393 -8.84 2.82 0.46
C LEU A 393 -10.13 3.22 1.20
N LEU A 394 -10.68 4.40 0.93
CA LEU A 394 -11.93 4.86 1.55
C LEU A 394 -13.10 3.95 1.17
N ALA A 395 -13.21 3.53 -0.09
CA ALA A 395 -14.24 2.60 -0.53
C ALA A 395 -14.13 1.24 0.18
N TYR A 396 -12.90 0.75 0.41
CA TYR A 396 -12.66 -0.46 1.20
C TYR A 396 -13.10 -0.27 2.66
N LEU A 397 -12.68 0.82 3.31
CA LEU A 397 -13.03 1.12 4.70
C LEU A 397 -14.54 1.29 4.90
N ASN A 398 -15.20 1.97 3.95
CA ASN A 398 -16.65 2.18 3.97
C ASN A 398 -17.41 0.83 3.93
N ARG A 399 -16.99 -0.10 3.06
CA ARG A 399 -17.57 -1.45 3.00
C ARG A 399 -17.34 -2.27 4.27
N LYS A 400 -16.20 -2.09 4.94
CA LYS A 400 -15.92 -2.71 6.25
C LYS A 400 -16.68 -2.05 7.41
N GLY A 401 -17.49 -1.03 7.14
CA GLY A 401 -18.28 -0.32 8.14
C GLY A 401 -17.45 0.57 9.06
N MET A 402 -16.23 0.95 8.64
CA MET A 402 -15.40 1.90 9.38
C MET A 402 -15.85 3.33 9.15
N LEU A 403 -15.75 4.20 10.16
CA LEU A 403 -15.79 5.64 9.94
C LEU A 403 -14.36 6.10 9.62
N SER A 404 -14.17 6.65 8.42
CA SER A 404 -12.87 7.19 7.97
C SER A 404 -12.83 8.70 8.14
N ILE A 405 -11.86 9.22 8.89
CA ILE A 405 -11.69 10.66 9.11
C ILE A 405 -10.39 11.12 8.50
N LEU A 406 -10.51 12.02 7.51
CA LEU A 406 -9.39 12.65 6.86
C LEU A 406 -9.20 14.06 7.42
N VAL A 407 -7.99 14.41 7.80
CA VAL A 407 -7.63 15.75 8.26
C VAL A 407 -6.87 16.48 7.17
N MET A 408 -7.35 17.65 6.76
CA MET A 408 -6.71 18.47 5.73
C MET A 408 -6.47 19.89 6.22
N ALA A 409 -5.23 20.35 6.16
CA ALA A 409 -4.87 21.72 6.43
C ALA A 409 -5.10 22.58 5.18
N GLN A 410 -5.76 23.73 5.36
CA GLN A 410 -5.84 24.77 4.34
C GLN A 410 -4.63 25.69 4.45
N GLN A 411 -4.13 26.16 3.31
CA GLN A 411 -3.06 27.15 3.27
C GLN A 411 -3.63 28.55 3.56
N GLY A 412 -2.90 29.33 4.35
CA GLY A 412 -3.31 30.62 4.85
C GLY A 412 -3.91 30.51 6.27
N LEU A 413 -3.52 31.43 7.14
CA LEU A 413 -4.04 31.49 8.51
C LEU A 413 -5.26 32.42 8.62
N ILE A 414 -5.34 33.44 7.78
CA ILE A 414 -6.37 34.49 7.78
C ILE A 414 -6.72 34.85 6.33
N GLY A 415 -8.00 35.15 6.04
CA GLY A 415 -8.50 35.57 4.72
C GLY A 415 -8.94 34.39 3.83
N GLN A 416 -8.81 34.57 2.52
CA GLN A 416 -9.15 33.51 1.56
C GLN A 416 -8.17 32.37 1.69
N MET A 417 -8.70 31.19 1.97
CA MET A 417 -7.91 29.98 2.15
C MET A 417 -8.10 29.07 0.95
N HIS A 418 -6.99 28.54 0.45
CA HIS A 418 -6.98 27.59 -0.67
C HIS A 418 -6.57 26.21 -0.18
N SER A 419 -7.30 25.21 -0.63
CA SER A 419 -6.86 23.82 -0.53
C SER A 419 -6.02 23.49 -1.77
N PRO A 420 -4.84 22.89 -1.62
CA PRO A 420 -3.99 22.55 -2.77
C PRO A 420 -4.67 21.59 -3.73
N ILE A 421 -5.59 20.77 -3.23
CA ILE A 421 -6.39 19.82 -4.00
C ILE A 421 -7.80 19.84 -3.42
N ASP A 422 -8.83 19.88 -4.27
CA ASP A 422 -10.22 19.66 -3.84
C ASP A 422 -10.49 18.17 -3.70
N LEU A 423 -10.56 17.69 -2.47
CA LEU A 423 -10.87 16.31 -2.13
C LEU A 423 -12.27 16.16 -1.52
N SER A 424 -13.06 17.23 -1.51
CA SER A 424 -14.40 17.23 -0.93
C SER A 424 -15.34 16.24 -1.63
N TYR A 425 -15.07 15.93 -2.90
CA TYR A 425 -15.87 14.97 -3.66
C TYR A 425 -15.64 13.51 -3.23
N LEU A 426 -14.48 13.19 -2.63
CA LEU A 426 -14.15 11.84 -2.15
C LEU A 426 -14.88 11.46 -0.87
N THR A 427 -15.33 12.45 -0.10
CA THR A 427 -15.88 12.23 1.24
C THR A 427 -17.38 12.50 1.29
N ASP A 428 -18.05 11.83 2.22
CA ASP A 428 -19.50 11.92 2.40
C ASP A 428 -19.88 13.13 3.25
N THR A 429 -19.05 13.45 4.24
CA THR A 429 -19.26 14.59 5.15
C THR A 429 -18.05 15.51 5.11
N VAL A 430 -18.28 16.83 5.06
CA VAL A 430 -17.23 17.85 5.14
C VAL A 430 -17.52 18.80 6.29
N VAL A 431 -16.61 18.85 7.25
CA VAL A 431 -16.66 19.76 8.41
C VAL A 431 -15.57 20.79 8.26
N LEU A 432 -15.93 22.07 8.33
CA LEU A 432 -15.03 23.20 8.21
C LEU A 432 -14.80 23.85 9.57
N LEU A 433 -13.53 24.03 9.92
CA LEU A 433 -13.11 24.83 11.06
C LEU A 433 -12.47 26.13 10.58
N ARG A 434 -12.79 27.26 11.25
CA ARG A 434 -12.28 28.58 10.90
C ARG A 434 -11.88 29.36 12.14
N TYR A 435 -10.92 30.28 11.99
CA TYR A 435 -10.70 31.35 12.94
C TYR A 435 -11.55 32.57 12.59
N PHE A 436 -11.99 33.29 13.62
CA PHE A 436 -12.60 34.60 13.48
C PHE A 436 -12.16 35.48 14.66
N GLU A 437 -12.14 36.79 14.42
CA GLU A 437 -11.81 37.76 15.45
C GLU A 437 -13.09 38.33 16.06
N PHE A 438 -13.11 38.45 17.37
CA PHE A 438 -14.18 39.10 18.09
C PHE A 438 -13.65 39.77 19.37
N HIS A 439 -13.85 41.09 19.53
CA HIS A 439 -13.36 41.90 20.64
C HIS A 439 -11.86 41.72 20.95
N GLY A 440 -11.03 41.70 19.91
CA GLY A 440 -9.58 41.54 20.05
C GLY A 440 -9.12 40.13 20.43
N ALA A 441 -10.03 39.15 20.47
CA ALA A 441 -9.73 37.74 20.73
C ALA A 441 -9.92 36.90 19.48
N VAL A 442 -8.98 35.97 19.25
CA VAL A 442 -9.10 34.97 18.19
C VAL A 442 -9.96 33.81 18.68
N LYS A 443 -11.08 33.59 18.04
CA LYS A 443 -12.04 32.54 18.32
C LYS A 443 -12.08 31.52 17.17
N LYS A 444 -12.68 30.35 17.43
CA LYS A 444 -12.84 29.28 16.45
C LYS A 444 -14.32 29.03 16.17
N ALA A 445 -14.62 28.74 14.93
CA ALA A 445 -15.95 28.39 14.47
C ALA A 445 -15.90 26.99 13.79
N ILE A 446 -17.02 26.29 13.86
CA ILE A 446 -17.26 25.00 13.20
C ILE A 446 -18.56 25.06 12.40
N SER A 447 -18.57 24.44 11.22
CA SER A 447 -19.76 24.29 10.39
C SER A 447 -19.69 23.00 9.56
N VAL A 448 -20.85 22.47 9.20
CA VAL A 448 -20.98 21.34 8.26
C VAL A 448 -21.27 21.94 6.89
N ILE A 449 -20.39 21.69 5.93
CA ILE A 449 -20.52 22.22 4.56
C ILE A 449 -21.24 21.24 3.66
N LYS A 450 -21.08 19.95 3.94
CA LYS A 450 -21.65 18.88 3.13
C LYS A 450 -21.91 17.66 4.00
N LYS A 451 -23.06 17.03 3.79
CA LYS A 451 -23.37 15.71 4.31
C LYS A 451 -24.25 14.98 3.29
N ARG A 452 -23.80 13.83 2.75
CA ARG A 452 -24.55 13.05 1.77
C ARG A 452 -25.67 12.22 2.41
N SER A 453 -25.48 11.83 3.67
CA SER A 453 -26.39 10.95 4.40
C SER A 453 -27.19 11.70 5.46
N GLY A 454 -28.41 12.11 5.13
CA GLY A 454 -29.32 12.75 6.08
C GLY A 454 -29.14 14.26 6.22
N ALA A 455 -29.98 14.87 7.05
CA ALA A 455 -29.94 16.32 7.35
C ALA A 455 -28.80 16.67 8.30
N HIS A 456 -28.40 17.92 8.30
CA HIS A 456 -27.48 18.53 9.26
C HIS A 456 -27.89 19.98 9.49
N GLU A 457 -27.40 20.61 10.56
CA GLU A 457 -27.60 22.02 10.74
C GLU A 457 -26.73 22.84 9.77
N GLU A 458 -27.31 23.86 9.17
CA GLU A 458 -26.63 24.79 8.27
C GLU A 458 -26.00 25.99 9.04
N THR A 459 -25.96 25.91 10.38
CA THR A 459 -25.45 27.00 11.23
C THR A 459 -23.94 26.95 11.36
N ILE A 460 -23.32 28.11 11.58
CA ILE A 460 -21.94 28.23 12.03
C ILE A 460 -21.97 28.38 13.54
N ARG A 461 -21.27 27.53 14.28
CA ARG A 461 -21.24 27.55 15.74
C ARG A 461 -19.86 27.89 16.29
N GLU A 462 -19.81 28.47 17.48
CA GLU A 462 -18.56 28.68 18.21
C GLU A 462 -17.95 27.28 18.55
N PHE A 463 -16.63 27.15 18.39
CA PHE A 463 -15.88 25.94 18.69
C PHE A 463 -14.77 26.24 19.67
N ARG A 464 -14.70 25.53 20.80
CA ARG A 464 -13.69 25.72 21.84
C ARG A 464 -13.04 24.44 22.23
N LEU A 465 -11.76 24.51 22.55
CA LEU A 465 -10.95 23.43 23.08
C LEU A 465 -10.43 23.88 24.45
N GLY A 466 -10.59 23.07 25.46
CA GLY A 466 -10.15 23.38 26.84
C GLY A 466 -9.84 22.08 27.60
N GLY A 467 -9.48 22.23 28.88
CA GLY A 467 -9.23 21.11 29.77
C GLY A 467 -10.43 20.17 29.95
N ASP A 468 -11.63 20.67 29.73
CA ASP A 468 -12.89 19.92 29.77
C ASP A 468 -13.25 19.28 28.41
N GLY A 469 -12.34 19.29 27.44
CA GLY A 469 -12.52 18.67 26.14
C GLY A 469 -13.00 19.65 25.05
N ILE A 470 -13.83 19.14 24.13
CA ILE A 470 -14.40 19.86 23.01
C ILE A 470 -15.76 20.44 23.39
N VAL A 471 -15.94 21.74 23.17
CA VAL A 471 -17.20 22.42 23.38
C VAL A 471 -17.67 23.07 22.08
N VAL A 472 -18.89 22.71 21.65
CA VAL A 472 -19.62 23.40 20.56
C VAL A 472 -20.65 24.31 21.17
N GLY A 473 -20.47 25.63 20.96
CA GLY A 473 -21.31 26.67 21.51
C GLY A 473 -22.54 27.01 20.66
N PRO A 474 -23.20 28.14 20.92
CA PRO A 474 -24.36 28.56 20.16
C PRO A 474 -24.03 28.94 18.73
N ALA A 475 -25.06 29.07 17.90
CA ALA A 475 -24.94 29.57 16.54
C ALA A 475 -24.47 31.04 16.53
N LEU A 476 -23.57 31.35 15.64
CA LEU A 476 -22.97 32.67 15.46
C LEU A 476 -23.86 33.55 14.56
N SER A 477 -25.15 33.67 14.87
CA SER A 477 -26.16 34.36 14.06
C SER A 477 -25.93 35.84 13.90
N ALA A 478 -25.21 36.47 14.86
CA ALA A 478 -24.84 37.87 14.82
C ALA A 478 -23.60 38.20 13.97
N PHE A 479 -23.06 37.20 13.25
CA PHE A 479 -21.88 37.37 12.41
C PHE A 479 -22.18 37.04 10.95
N GLN A 480 -21.58 37.82 10.05
CA GLN A 480 -21.54 37.54 8.61
C GLN A 480 -20.06 37.45 8.17
N GLY A 481 -19.80 36.69 7.10
CA GLY A 481 -18.45 36.59 6.51
C GLY A 481 -17.44 35.72 7.25
N ILE A 482 -17.83 34.90 8.23
CA ILE A 482 -16.93 33.97 8.90
C ILE A 482 -16.30 32.98 7.88
N LEU A 483 -17.09 32.52 6.90
CA LEU A 483 -16.60 31.61 5.88
C LEU A 483 -15.63 32.25 4.89
N THR A 484 -15.74 33.54 4.65
CA THR A 484 -14.84 34.29 3.76
C THR A 484 -13.59 34.77 4.47
N GLY A 485 -13.50 34.61 5.80
CA GLY A 485 -12.37 35.05 6.62
C GLY A 485 -12.37 36.54 6.95
N VAL A 486 -13.46 37.27 6.62
CA VAL A 486 -13.66 38.67 6.96
C VAL A 486 -14.97 38.79 7.75
N PRO A 487 -14.98 38.41 9.04
CA PRO A 487 -16.18 38.44 9.86
C PRO A 487 -16.62 39.90 10.16
N THR A 488 -17.91 40.17 9.95
CA THR A 488 -18.56 41.42 10.33
C THR A 488 -19.61 41.12 11.39
N TYR A 489 -19.56 41.80 12.51
CA TYR A 489 -20.57 41.71 13.56
C TYR A 489 -21.79 42.55 13.18
N THR A 490 -22.96 41.97 13.15
CA THR A 490 -24.23 42.61 12.77
C THR A 490 -25.25 42.65 13.92
N GLY A 491 -24.88 42.18 15.10
CA GLY A 491 -25.74 42.15 16.28
C GLY A 491 -25.82 43.53 16.98
N ASP A 492 -26.83 43.70 17.81
CA ASP A 492 -26.91 44.85 18.72
C ASP A 492 -25.66 44.87 19.63
N ALA A 493 -25.19 46.07 19.98
CA ALA A 493 -23.92 46.32 20.70
C ALA A 493 -23.87 45.80 22.16
N GLY A 494 -24.49 44.68 22.44
CA GLY A 494 -24.45 43.97 23.72
C GLY A 494 -23.38 42.87 23.70
N PRO A 495 -22.59 42.68 24.77
CA PRO A 495 -21.57 41.65 24.82
C PRO A 495 -22.23 40.27 24.72
N LEU A 496 -21.64 39.35 23.92
CA LEU A 496 -21.88 37.92 24.10
C LEU A 496 -21.62 37.62 25.58
N SER A 497 -22.69 37.34 26.34
CA SER A 497 -22.65 37.19 27.79
C SER A 497 -21.89 35.95 28.22
N GLY A 498 -20.56 36.03 28.25
CA GLY A 498 -19.71 35.14 29.04
C GLY A 498 -19.38 35.84 30.36
N LYS A 499 -19.46 35.16 31.48
CA LYS A 499 -19.29 35.62 32.86
C LYS A 499 -17.95 36.31 33.21
N ASP A 500 -17.18 36.79 32.25
CA ASP A 500 -15.86 37.40 32.41
C ASP A 500 -15.87 38.93 32.31
N GLY A 501 -17.05 39.55 32.36
CA GLY A 501 -17.22 41.01 32.25
C GLY A 501 -17.08 41.80 33.54
N GLN A 502 -16.49 41.28 34.62
CA GLN A 502 -16.38 41.99 35.91
C GLN A 502 -14.96 42.44 36.32
N LEU A 503 -13.96 42.44 35.44
CA LEU A 503 -12.60 42.88 35.78
C LEU A 503 -12.05 43.99 34.87
N ALA A 504 -12.84 44.98 34.53
CA ALA A 504 -12.34 46.19 33.87
C ALA A 504 -13.12 47.45 34.27
N ARG A 505 -13.26 47.68 35.59
CA ARG A 505 -13.53 49.01 36.18
C ARG A 505 -12.91 49.04 37.57
N GLN A 506 -11.63 49.33 37.64
CA GLN A 506 -10.95 50.11 38.70
C GLN A 506 -9.67 50.66 38.11
#